data_2b41eb723d5edbee7acfe17f69ecc7df
#
_entry.id   2b41eb723d5edbee7acfe17f69ecc7df
#
_cell.length_a   1.000
_cell.length_b   1.000
_cell.length_c   1.000
_cell.angle_alpha   90.00
_cell.angle_beta   90.00
_cell.angle_gamma   90.00
#
_symmetry.space_group_name_H-M   'P 1'
#
loop_
_entity.id
_entity.type
_entity.pdbx_description
1 polymer ?
#
loop_
_entity_poly.entity_id
_entity_poly.type
_entity_poly.pdbx_seq_one_letter_code
_entity_poly.pdbx_strand_id
1 'polypeptide(L)'
;MINWRNKEDEFFFVPFVFCFLHKNRYNRGISEKGKHGFSLYHAIGDMRYDYLIVGAGLFGAVFAHEMAATGKDVLVIDKREHIGGNIYTENKLGINVHKYGAHIFHTSDKEVWEYVNRFAEFNNYINSPVAVYGNELYNLPFNMNTFSKMWGIKTPEEAKAIIDKQAQEEIERINKEKGTDTFSADNLEEQALSLAGRDIYEKLVKGYTEKQWGRDCKELPAFIIRRLPMRFIYDNNYFNDRYQGIPIGGYTELVSKLLLLSADSEKLSGTIAVKTSVDYYDFVNMSGNVPAEPYTSVTGDSFEKILFTGMIDEFFGYKLGTLEYRSLRFETEELPEVDNYQGNAVVNYTEREIPFTRIIEHKHFEYGTGKGTVITREYPAEWKHGDEPYYPMNDDKNNELFKKYTELSKEYPNILFGGRLGQYKYYNMDQVIREALDLSKNNA
;
A
#
# COMPACT_ATOMS: atom_id res chain seq x y z
N MET A 1 57.07 -9.93 -0.72
CA MET A 1 57.31 -10.63 -1.99
C MET A 1 56.39 -11.81 -2.03
N ILE A 2 55.29 -11.73 -2.79
CA ILE A 2 54.70 -12.72 -3.65
C ILE A 2 53.54 -11.99 -4.36
N ASN A 3 53.76 -11.89 -5.66
CA ASN A 3 52.87 -11.31 -6.70
C ASN A 3 51.75 -12.30 -6.99
N TRP A 4 50.46 -11.83 -7.10
CA TRP A 4 49.50 -12.48 -7.95
C TRP A 4 48.77 -11.49 -8.84
N ARG A 5 48.94 -11.75 -10.12
CA ARG A 5 48.39 -11.00 -11.28
C ARG A 5 46.93 -11.24 -11.48
N ASN A 6 46.28 -10.19 -11.93
CA ASN A 6 45.04 -10.06 -12.71
C ASN A 6 44.53 -11.35 -13.43
N LYS A 7 43.26 -11.64 -13.29
CA LYS A 7 42.39 -12.10 -14.37
C LYS A 7 41.04 -11.39 -14.25
N GLU A 8 40.78 -10.57 -15.23
CA GLU A 8 39.44 -10.07 -15.58
C GLU A 8 38.62 -11.25 -16.05
N ASP A 9 37.51 -11.59 -15.37
CA ASP A 9 36.46 -12.42 -15.90
C ASP A 9 35.20 -11.56 -16.01
N GLU A 10 34.86 -11.22 -17.24
CA GLU A 10 33.60 -10.61 -17.64
C GLU A 10 32.45 -11.55 -17.31
N PHE A 11 31.62 -11.20 -16.33
CA PHE A 11 30.34 -11.84 -16.10
C PHE A 11 29.28 -11.17 -16.96
N PHE A 12 28.89 -11.83 -18.02
CA PHE A 12 27.68 -11.54 -18.76
C PHE A 12 26.46 -11.86 -17.87
N PHE A 13 25.72 -10.84 -17.47
CA PHE A 13 24.40 -11.00 -16.88
C PHE A 13 23.41 -11.44 -17.95
N VAL A 14 22.93 -12.68 -17.85
CA VAL A 14 21.76 -13.17 -18.59
C VAL A 14 20.56 -13.03 -17.66
N PRO A 15 19.49 -12.32 -18.05
CA PRO A 15 18.29 -12.26 -17.21
C PRO A 15 17.58 -13.61 -17.24
N PHE A 16 17.45 -14.23 -16.07
CA PHE A 16 16.64 -15.44 -15.90
C PHE A 16 15.15 -15.07 -15.94
N VAL A 17 14.49 -15.37 -17.02
CA VAL A 17 13.03 -15.40 -17.11
C VAL A 17 12.56 -16.72 -16.52
N PHE A 18 11.98 -16.69 -15.32
CA PHE A 18 11.32 -17.85 -14.74
C PHE A 18 9.95 -18.02 -15.40
N CYS A 19 9.86 -18.92 -16.36
CA CYS A 19 8.61 -19.40 -16.94
C CYS A 19 8.30 -20.76 -16.30
N PHE A 20 7.41 -20.82 -15.30
CA PHE A 20 6.88 -22.09 -14.80
C PHE A 20 5.70 -22.52 -15.67
N LEU A 21 5.99 -23.40 -16.64
CA LEU A 21 4.96 -24.13 -17.37
C LEU A 21 4.63 -25.44 -16.65
N HIS A 22 3.44 -25.53 -16.09
CA HIS A 22 2.87 -26.82 -15.67
C HIS A 22 2.46 -27.63 -16.89
N LYS A 23 3.18 -28.73 -17.14
CA LYS A 23 2.78 -29.76 -18.11
C LYS A 23 1.63 -30.57 -17.53
N ASN A 24 0.44 -30.47 -18.15
CA ASN A 24 -0.43 -31.65 -18.32
C ASN A 24 -1.57 -31.33 -19.31
N ARG A 25 -1.40 -31.80 -20.51
CA ARG A 25 -2.35 -32.39 -21.45
C ARG A 25 -1.88 -32.20 -22.90
N TYR A 26 -1.24 -33.21 -23.42
CA TYR A 26 -1.41 -33.72 -24.78
C TYR A 26 -0.36 -34.80 -25.02
N ASN A 27 -0.70 -36.06 -24.71
CA ASN A 27 -0.04 -37.22 -25.25
C ASN A 27 -0.99 -37.82 -26.27
N ARG A 28 -0.72 -37.63 -27.56
CA ARG A 28 -1.01 -38.56 -28.65
C ARG A 28 -0.05 -38.35 -29.80
N GLY A 29 0.88 -39.32 -29.91
CA GLY A 29 1.43 -39.89 -31.13
C GLY A 29 2.22 -38.98 -32.05
N ILE A 30 3.56 -39.06 -32.00
CA ILE A 30 4.40 -39.00 -33.20
C ILE A 30 5.61 -39.92 -32.96
N SER A 31 5.83 -40.82 -33.93
CA SER A 31 6.92 -41.78 -34.03
C SER A 31 8.26 -41.12 -34.41
N GLU A 32 9.34 -41.76 -33.96
CA GLU A 32 10.73 -41.41 -34.25
C GLU A 32 11.05 -41.13 -35.72
N LYS A 33 11.81 -40.08 -35.98
CA LYS A 33 13.10 -40.02 -36.72
C LYS A 33 13.45 -38.60 -37.14
N GLY A 34 14.66 -38.14 -36.78
CA GLY A 34 15.30 -37.01 -37.44
C GLY A 34 16.10 -36.08 -36.50
N LYS A 35 17.41 -36.28 -36.46
CA LYS A 35 18.39 -35.33 -35.89
C LYS A 35 18.34 -34.01 -36.65
N HIS A 36 17.96 -32.94 -35.97
CA HIS A 36 18.43 -31.58 -36.26
C HIS A 36 18.12 -30.68 -35.03
N GLY A 37 19.03 -29.75 -34.77
CA GLY A 37 19.04 -28.90 -33.58
C GLY A 37 17.72 -28.16 -33.35
N PHE A 38 17.16 -28.32 -32.15
CA PHE A 38 15.98 -27.60 -31.74
C PHE A 38 16.38 -26.18 -31.33
N SER A 39 16.08 -25.24 -32.22
CA SER A 39 15.94 -23.84 -31.85
C SER A 39 14.69 -23.70 -30.95
N LEU A 40 14.86 -23.43 -29.67
CA LEU A 40 13.80 -23.10 -28.74
C LEU A 40 13.30 -21.65 -28.97
N TYR A 41 12.78 -21.38 -30.17
CA TYR A 41 11.82 -20.28 -30.35
C TYR A 41 10.43 -20.90 -30.23
N HIS A 42 9.92 -20.94 -28.97
CA HIS A 42 8.50 -21.15 -28.79
C HIS A 42 7.78 -19.93 -29.35
N ALA A 43 6.79 -20.17 -30.19
CA ALA A 43 5.87 -19.20 -30.71
C ALA A 43 5.31 -18.33 -29.53
N ILE A 44 5.80 -17.10 -29.44
CA ILE A 44 5.26 -16.07 -28.58
C ILE A 44 4.10 -15.47 -29.34
N GLY A 45 2.85 -15.68 -28.85
CA GLY A 45 1.67 -15.08 -29.46
C GLY A 45 0.53 -16.09 -29.68
N ASP A 46 -0.70 -15.61 -29.50
CA ASP A 46 -2.00 -16.26 -29.69
C ASP A 46 -2.61 -16.98 -28.45
N MET A 47 -2.23 -16.58 -27.23
CA MET A 47 -2.97 -17.02 -26.05
C MET A 47 -4.24 -16.16 -25.90
N ARG A 48 -5.36 -16.83 -25.60
CA ARG A 48 -6.61 -16.13 -25.25
C ARG A 48 -6.83 -16.20 -23.76
N TYR A 49 -7.08 -15.04 -23.16
CA TYR A 49 -7.42 -14.87 -21.76
C TYR A 49 -8.81 -14.23 -21.63
N ASP A 50 -9.55 -14.63 -20.60
CA ASP A 50 -10.80 -13.94 -20.24
C ASP A 50 -10.50 -12.54 -19.69
N TYR A 51 -9.42 -12.41 -18.92
CA TYR A 51 -9.03 -11.13 -18.32
C TYR A 51 -7.55 -10.81 -18.49
N LEU A 52 -7.27 -9.55 -18.83
CA LEU A 52 -5.99 -8.90 -18.54
C LEU A 52 -6.15 -8.11 -17.23
N ILE A 53 -5.30 -8.38 -16.24
CA ILE A 53 -5.27 -7.67 -14.96
C ILE A 53 -3.99 -6.84 -14.90
N VAL A 54 -4.15 -5.52 -14.82
CA VAL A 54 -3.03 -4.56 -14.76
C VAL A 54 -2.78 -4.18 -13.31
N GLY A 55 -1.69 -4.68 -12.76
CA GLY A 55 -1.25 -4.54 -11.37
C GLY A 55 -1.32 -5.86 -10.59
N ALA A 56 -0.14 -6.38 -10.21
CA ALA A 56 0.01 -7.58 -9.36
C ALA A 56 0.03 -7.24 -7.86
N GLY A 57 -0.62 -6.13 -7.46
CA GLY A 57 -0.86 -5.78 -6.07
C GLY A 57 -1.99 -6.58 -5.46
N LEU A 58 -2.33 -6.30 -4.19
CA LEU A 58 -3.33 -7.07 -3.43
C LEU A 58 -4.70 -7.12 -4.14
N PHE A 59 -5.18 -6.01 -4.71
CA PHE A 59 -6.46 -5.98 -5.43
C PHE A 59 -6.45 -6.91 -6.64
N GLY A 60 -5.45 -6.74 -7.51
CA GLY A 60 -5.33 -7.55 -8.73
C GLY A 60 -5.13 -9.03 -8.43
N ALA A 61 -4.35 -9.37 -7.39
CA ALA A 61 -4.11 -10.75 -6.99
C ALA A 61 -5.37 -11.44 -6.46
N VAL A 62 -6.17 -10.76 -5.61
CA VAL A 62 -7.45 -11.29 -5.12
C VAL A 62 -8.43 -11.49 -6.28
N PHE A 63 -8.59 -10.50 -7.15
CA PHE A 63 -9.47 -10.60 -8.30
C PHE A 63 -9.04 -11.74 -9.26
N ALA A 64 -7.74 -11.85 -9.53
CA ALA A 64 -7.20 -12.94 -10.37
C ALA A 64 -7.52 -14.31 -9.80
N HIS A 65 -7.32 -14.48 -8.48
CA HIS A 65 -7.61 -15.72 -7.78
C HIS A 65 -9.08 -16.12 -7.90
N GLU A 66 -10.00 -15.19 -7.63
CA GLU A 66 -11.44 -15.45 -7.69
C GLU A 66 -11.91 -15.75 -9.14
N MET A 67 -11.38 -15.04 -10.13
CA MET A 67 -11.69 -15.36 -11.53
C MET A 67 -11.20 -16.74 -11.93
N ALA A 68 -9.98 -17.11 -11.57
CA ALA A 68 -9.43 -18.45 -11.84
C ALA A 68 -10.24 -19.54 -11.08
N ALA A 69 -10.74 -19.25 -9.89
CA ALA A 69 -11.62 -20.17 -9.15
C ALA A 69 -12.93 -20.46 -9.89
N THR A 70 -13.43 -19.51 -10.68
CA THR A 70 -14.63 -19.72 -11.53
C THR A 70 -14.32 -20.33 -12.91
N GLY A 71 -13.06 -20.68 -13.17
CA GLY A 71 -12.63 -21.34 -14.42
C GLY A 71 -12.16 -20.38 -15.52
N LYS A 72 -11.93 -19.11 -15.18
CA LYS A 72 -11.41 -18.11 -16.13
C LYS A 72 -9.89 -18.20 -16.26
N ASP A 73 -9.39 -17.97 -17.47
CA ASP A 73 -7.97 -17.84 -17.72
C ASP A 73 -7.57 -16.37 -17.67
N VAL A 74 -6.61 -16.02 -16.79
CA VAL A 74 -6.22 -14.64 -16.57
C VAL A 74 -4.73 -14.40 -16.78
N LEU A 75 -4.39 -13.25 -17.36
CA LEU A 75 -3.03 -12.73 -17.42
C LEU A 75 -2.91 -11.52 -16.49
N VAL A 76 -2.00 -11.60 -15.52
CA VAL A 76 -1.64 -10.47 -14.64
C VAL A 76 -0.33 -9.88 -15.13
N ILE A 77 -0.28 -8.56 -15.30
CA ILE A 77 0.93 -7.82 -15.62
C ILE A 77 1.23 -6.77 -14.54
N ASP A 78 2.49 -6.49 -14.28
CA ASP A 78 2.92 -5.39 -13.42
C ASP A 78 4.15 -4.70 -13.99
N LYS A 79 4.19 -3.36 -13.94
CA LYS A 79 5.35 -2.57 -14.37
C LYS A 79 6.58 -2.79 -13.51
N ARG A 80 6.39 -3.14 -12.23
CA ARG A 80 7.46 -3.45 -11.28
C ARG A 80 8.05 -4.83 -11.58
N GLU A 81 9.28 -5.05 -11.14
CA GLU A 81 9.98 -6.35 -11.24
C GLU A 81 9.46 -7.42 -10.27
N HIS A 82 8.55 -7.07 -9.38
CA HIS A 82 8.01 -7.92 -8.33
C HIS A 82 6.49 -7.82 -8.24
N ILE A 83 5.86 -8.85 -7.69
CA ILE A 83 4.46 -8.88 -7.30
C ILE A 83 4.25 -8.18 -5.94
N GLY A 84 3.01 -8.06 -5.48
CA GLY A 84 2.66 -7.52 -4.16
C GLY A 84 2.36 -6.03 -4.14
N GLY A 85 2.69 -5.29 -5.20
CA GLY A 85 2.43 -3.85 -5.23
C GLY A 85 3.04 -3.14 -4.02
N ASN A 86 2.26 -2.32 -3.31
CA ASN A 86 2.75 -1.59 -2.14
C ASN A 86 2.94 -2.44 -0.89
N ILE A 87 2.37 -3.65 -0.82
CA ILE A 87 2.59 -4.58 0.30
C ILE A 87 3.79 -5.52 0.07
N TYR A 88 4.58 -5.30 -0.97
CA TYR A 88 5.75 -6.10 -1.26
C TYR A 88 6.72 -6.12 -0.07
N THR A 89 7.15 -7.33 0.30
CA THR A 89 8.20 -7.58 1.30
C THR A 89 9.39 -8.25 0.64
N GLU A 90 10.60 -7.77 0.96
CA GLU A 90 11.86 -8.38 0.54
C GLU A 90 12.64 -8.89 1.75
N ASN A 91 13.38 -9.99 1.61
CA ASN A 91 14.19 -10.52 2.70
C ASN A 91 15.57 -9.86 2.73
N LYS A 92 15.92 -9.23 3.86
CA LYS A 92 17.24 -8.67 4.15
C LYS A 92 17.68 -9.09 5.54
N LEU A 93 18.86 -9.64 5.68
CA LEU A 93 19.37 -10.19 6.95
C LEU A 93 18.42 -11.21 7.61
N GLY A 94 17.62 -11.93 6.83
CA GLY A 94 16.60 -12.84 7.37
C GLY A 94 15.33 -12.16 7.90
N ILE A 95 15.17 -10.86 7.66
CA ILE A 95 14.03 -10.03 8.06
C ILE A 95 13.17 -9.71 6.83
N ASN A 96 11.85 -9.87 6.94
CA ASN A 96 10.91 -9.44 5.92
C ASN A 96 10.71 -7.92 5.99
N VAL A 97 11.36 -7.21 5.07
CA VAL A 97 11.34 -5.75 4.99
C VAL A 97 10.16 -5.28 4.17
N HIS A 98 9.29 -4.48 4.74
CA HIS A 98 8.17 -3.83 4.03
C HIS A 98 8.73 -2.66 3.20
N LYS A 99 8.96 -2.88 1.91
CA LYS A 99 9.69 -1.94 1.04
C LYS A 99 9.01 -0.58 0.89
N TYR A 100 7.70 -0.56 0.90
CA TYR A 100 6.89 0.64 0.64
C TYR A 100 6.12 1.12 1.89
N GLY A 101 6.76 1.04 3.04
CA GLY A 101 6.20 1.48 4.33
C GLY A 101 5.57 0.35 5.15
N ALA A 102 5.32 0.64 6.41
CA ALA A 102 4.74 -0.33 7.34
C ALA A 102 3.32 -0.74 6.92
N HIS A 103 3.11 -2.01 6.69
CA HIS A 103 1.81 -2.59 6.42
C HIS A 103 1.45 -3.58 7.52
N ILE A 104 0.42 -3.27 8.29
CA ILE A 104 -0.12 -4.14 9.34
C ILE A 104 -1.54 -4.51 8.92
N PHE A 105 -1.82 -5.79 8.79
CA PHE A 105 -3.16 -6.24 8.46
C PHE A 105 -4.06 -6.12 9.67
N HIS A 106 -5.24 -5.51 9.49
CA HIS A 106 -6.26 -5.40 10.53
C HIS A 106 -7.65 -5.38 9.88
N THR A 107 -8.62 -5.96 10.55
CA THR A 107 -10.02 -5.96 10.08
C THR A 107 -10.97 -6.36 11.20
N SER A 108 -12.21 -5.89 11.14
CA SER A 108 -13.36 -6.42 11.90
C SER A 108 -14.26 -7.30 11.04
N ASP A 109 -13.99 -7.39 9.74
CA ASP A 109 -14.70 -8.24 8.80
C ASP A 109 -14.20 -9.68 8.90
N LYS A 110 -15.07 -10.56 9.43
CA LYS A 110 -14.74 -11.97 9.63
C LYS A 110 -14.49 -12.71 8.32
N GLU A 111 -15.25 -12.41 7.26
CA GLU A 111 -15.11 -13.07 5.95
C GLU A 111 -13.76 -12.75 5.34
N VAL A 112 -13.34 -11.47 5.40
CA VAL A 112 -12.02 -11.04 4.94
C VAL A 112 -10.90 -11.68 5.76
N TRP A 113 -11.06 -11.78 7.09
CA TRP A 113 -10.09 -12.46 7.94
C TRP A 113 -9.96 -13.95 7.61
N GLU A 114 -11.08 -14.65 7.45
CA GLU A 114 -11.10 -16.07 7.06
C GLU A 114 -10.51 -16.25 5.65
N TYR A 115 -10.76 -15.32 4.74
CA TYR A 115 -10.23 -15.34 3.38
C TYR A 115 -8.69 -15.28 3.37
N VAL A 116 -8.08 -14.31 4.04
CA VAL A 116 -6.62 -14.15 4.01
C VAL A 116 -5.89 -15.30 4.72
N ASN A 117 -6.53 -15.90 5.74
CA ASN A 117 -5.97 -17.05 6.45
C ASN A 117 -5.97 -18.36 5.63
N ARG A 118 -6.56 -18.37 4.44
CA ARG A 118 -6.37 -19.48 3.47
C ARG A 118 -4.97 -19.44 2.86
N PHE A 119 -4.36 -18.26 2.76
CA PHE A 119 -3.11 -18.02 2.02
C PHE A 119 -1.91 -17.79 2.92
N ALA A 120 -2.10 -17.36 4.16
CA ALA A 120 -1.03 -17.15 5.10
C ALA A 120 -1.50 -17.36 6.54
N GLU A 121 -0.61 -17.85 7.39
CA GLU A 121 -0.79 -17.78 8.84
C GLU A 121 -0.39 -16.39 9.31
N PHE A 122 -1.21 -15.76 10.15
CA PHE A 122 -0.91 -14.45 10.74
C PHE A 122 -0.42 -14.63 12.17
N ASN A 123 0.61 -13.86 12.52
CA ASN A 123 1.05 -13.77 13.90
C ASN A 123 0.07 -12.91 14.73
N ASN A 124 0.34 -12.77 16.02
CA ASN A 124 -0.46 -11.96 16.92
C ASN A 124 0.14 -10.56 17.15
N TYR A 125 0.80 -9.99 16.14
CA TYR A 125 1.37 -8.65 16.25
C TYR A 125 0.30 -7.61 16.52
N ILE A 126 0.49 -6.81 17.58
CA ILE A 126 -0.36 -5.69 17.93
C ILE A 126 0.37 -4.38 17.60
N ASN A 127 -0.19 -3.57 16.73
CA ASN A 127 0.41 -2.30 16.36
C ASN A 127 0.30 -1.29 17.51
N SER A 128 1.43 -0.95 18.11
CA SER A 128 1.54 -0.02 19.23
C SER A 128 2.63 1.02 18.96
N PRO A 129 2.43 1.92 17.97
CA PRO A 129 3.43 2.92 17.62
C PRO A 129 3.63 3.92 18.75
N VAL A 130 4.80 4.55 18.75
CA VAL A 130 5.12 5.65 19.67
C VAL A 130 5.48 6.90 18.87
N ALA A 131 5.45 8.07 19.54
CA ALA A 131 5.83 9.34 18.98
C ALA A 131 6.94 9.98 19.81
N VAL A 132 7.96 10.49 19.15
CA VAL A 132 9.04 11.30 19.72
C VAL A 132 8.77 12.77 19.46
N TYR A 133 8.87 13.59 20.50
CA TYR A 133 8.89 15.05 20.45
C TYR A 133 9.97 15.56 21.41
N GLY A 134 11.04 16.14 20.89
CA GLY A 134 12.22 16.49 21.67
C GLY A 134 12.82 15.27 22.37
N ASN A 135 12.91 15.36 23.68
CA ASN A 135 13.38 14.25 24.54
C ASN A 135 12.23 13.44 25.17
N GLU A 136 11.00 13.64 24.69
CA GLU A 136 9.80 12.98 25.23
C GLU A 136 9.33 11.87 24.28
N LEU A 137 8.87 10.77 24.88
CA LEU A 137 8.28 9.64 24.16
C LEU A 137 6.83 9.48 24.59
N TYR A 138 5.90 9.45 23.62
CA TYR A 138 4.47 9.31 23.81
C TYR A 138 3.92 8.07 23.14
N ASN A 139 2.93 7.43 23.76
CA ASN A 139 2.19 6.35 23.15
C ASN A 139 1.16 6.87 22.13
N LEU A 140 0.93 6.09 21.09
CA LEU A 140 -0.15 6.28 20.11
C LEU A 140 -1.07 5.04 20.09
N PRO A 141 -2.37 5.21 19.82
CA PRO A 141 -3.11 6.47 19.62
C PRO A 141 -3.13 7.31 20.90
N PHE A 142 -3.64 8.55 20.82
CA PHE A 142 -3.77 9.41 22.01
C PHE A 142 -4.66 8.73 23.05
N ASN A 143 -4.06 8.23 24.11
CA ASN A 143 -4.72 7.46 25.16
C ASN A 143 -4.24 7.84 26.55
N MET A 144 -4.74 7.19 27.60
CA MET A 144 -4.36 7.54 28.98
C MET A 144 -2.84 7.42 29.24
N ASN A 145 -2.08 6.56 28.53
CA ASN A 145 -0.62 6.53 28.67
C ASN A 145 0.01 7.82 28.10
N THR A 146 -0.51 8.33 26.97
CA THR A 146 -0.11 9.61 26.37
C THR A 146 -0.39 10.77 27.35
N PHE A 147 -1.60 10.83 27.88
CA PHE A 147 -2.04 11.91 28.76
C PHE A 147 -1.34 11.87 30.12
N SER A 148 -1.16 10.68 30.70
CA SER A 148 -0.41 10.51 31.94
C SER A 148 1.05 10.94 31.80
N LYS A 149 1.68 10.60 30.65
CA LYS A 149 3.05 11.04 30.34
C LYS A 149 3.14 12.55 30.17
N MET A 150 2.15 13.16 29.49
CA MET A 150 2.15 14.59 29.17
C MET A 150 1.89 15.47 30.39
N TRP A 151 0.96 15.07 31.26
CA TRP A 151 0.44 15.92 32.35
C TRP A 151 0.62 15.34 33.76
N GLY A 152 1.15 14.14 33.93
CA GLY A 152 1.34 13.49 35.23
C GLY A 152 0.05 13.05 35.92
N ILE A 153 -1.05 12.94 35.18
CA ILE A 153 -2.39 12.57 35.66
C ILE A 153 -2.61 11.05 35.64
N LYS A 154 -3.69 10.59 36.26
CA LYS A 154 -3.99 9.16 36.42
C LYS A 154 -5.41 8.78 36.01
N THR A 155 -6.34 9.73 35.99
CA THR A 155 -7.75 9.42 35.73
C THR A 155 -8.27 10.04 34.42
N PRO A 156 -9.28 9.42 33.78
CA PRO A 156 -9.95 9.97 32.61
C PRO A 156 -10.57 11.36 32.86
N GLU A 157 -11.08 11.62 34.06
CA GLU A 157 -11.67 12.90 34.42
C GLU A 157 -10.63 14.01 34.43
N GLU A 158 -9.43 13.77 34.97
CA GLU A 158 -8.32 14.72 34.94
C GLU A 158 -7.91 15.03 33.51
N ALA A 159 -7.80 14.00 32.66
CA ALA A 159 -7.42 14.15 31.23
C ALA A 159 -8.46 15.00 30.48
N LYS A 160 -9.75 14.68 30.64
CA LYS A 160 -10.84 15.43 30.00
C LYS A 160 -10.85 16.89 30.48
N ALA A 161 -10.72 17.12 31.78
CA ALA A 161 -10.72 18.48 32.33
C ALA A 161 -9.58 19.35 31.75
N ILE A 162 -8.38 18.79 31.54
CA ILE A 162 -7.26 19.52 30.92
C ILE A 162 -7.54 19.79 29.43
N ILE A 163 -7.99 18.78 28.69
CA ILE A 163 -8.30 18.91 27.27
C ILE A 163 -9.42 19.94 27.07
N ASP A 164 -10.53 19.80 27.78
CA ASP A 164 -11.69 20.69 27.66
C ASP A 164 -11.31 22.14 28.03
N LYS A 165 -10.50 22.33 29.08
CA LYS A 165 -9.99 23.64 29.44
C LYS A 165 -9.15 24.26 28.34
N GLN A 166 -8.14 23.55 27.85
CA GLN A 166 -7.26 24.06 26.79
C GLN A 166 -8.04 24.32 25.50
N ALA A 167 -8.94 23.40 25.10
CA ALA A 167 -9.77 23.57 23.92
C ALA A 167 -10.67 24.80 24.04
N GLN A 168 -11.29 25.01 25.19
CA GLN A 168 -12.14 26.19 25.45
C GLN A 168 -11.33 27.51 25.40
N GLU A 169 -10.15 27.53 26.00
CA GLU A 169 -9.24 28.69 25.95
C GLU A 169 -8.87 29.05 24.51
N GLU A 170 -8.62 28.04 23.65
CA GLU A 170 -8.32 28.25 22.25
C GLU A 170 -9.54 28.72 21.43
N ILE A 171 -10.72 28.14 21.69
CA ILE A 171 -11.98 28.58 21.07
C ILE A 171 -12.25 30.06 21.39
N GLU A 172 -12.10 30.46 22.66
CA GLU A 172 -12.30 31.84 23.09
C GLU A 172 -11.27 32.79 22.43
N ARG A 173 -10.00 32.37 22.36
CA ARG A 173 -8.95 33.14 21.69
C ARG A 173 -9.28 33.33 20.19
N ILE A 174 -9.63 32.26 19.49
CA ILE A 174 -9.96 32.25 18.05
C ILE A 174 -11.21 33.14 17.80
N ASN A 175 -12.27 32.98 18.59
CA ASN A 175 -13.48 33.77 18.47
C ASN A 175 -13.20 35.25 18.66
N LYS A 176 -12.37 35.61 19.64
CA LYS A 176 -11.97 37.00 19.91
C LYS A 176 -11.17 37.57 18.73
N GLU A 177 -10.24 36.81 18.16
CA GLU A 177 -9.44 37.21 16.99
C GLU A 177 -10.33 37.44 15.75
N LYS A 178 -11.37 36.62 15.59
CA LYS A 178 -12.35 36.71 14.48
C LYS A 178 -13.47 37.72 14.73
N GLY A 179 -13.61 38.20 15.94
CA GLY A 179 -14.72 39.11 16.31
C GLY A 179 -16.10 38.44 16.27
N THR A 180 -16.19 37.16 16.62
CA THR A 180 -17.42 36.33 16.58
C THR A 180 -17.67 35.65 17.93
N ASP A 181 -18.94 35.40 18.25
CA ASP A 181 -19.33 34.64 19.44
C ASP A 181 -19.57 33.14 19.15
N THR A 182 -19.52 32.76 17.87
CA THR A 182 -19.75 31.37 17.44
C THR A 182 -18.48 30.82 16.83
N PHE A 183 -17.99 29.70 17.38
CA PHE A 183 -16.80 29.03 16.86
C PHE A 183 -17.10 28.32 15.54
N SER A 184 -16.22 28.58 14.57
CA SER A 184 -16.10 27.82 13.32
C SER A 184 -14.63 27.78 12.93
N ALA A 185 -14.09 26.59 12.69
CA ALA A 185 -12.71 26.42 12.27
C ALA A 185 -12.57 26.72 10.76
N ASP A 186 -11.68 27.64 10.39
CA ASP A 186 -11.37 27.96 9.01
C ASP A 186 -10.25 27.07 8.44
N ASN A 187 -9.45 26.49 9.30
CA ASN A 187 -8.27 25.71 8.93
C ASN A 187 -8.02 24.57 9.93
N LEU A 188 -7.05 23.72 9.60
CA LEU A 188 -6.69 22.54 10.38
C LEU A 188 -6.16 22.91 11.79
N GLU A 189 -5.38 23.98 11.94
CA GLU A 189 -4.89 24.42 13.25
C GLU A 189 -6.03 24.72 14.20
N GLU A 190 -6.97 25.56 13.79
CA GLU A 190 -8.12 25.91 14.60
C GLU A 190 -8.98 24.70 14.97
N GLN A 191 -9.17 23.80 14.01
CA GLN A 191 -9.92 22.57 14.25
C GLN A 191 -9.20 21.66 15.24
N ALA A 192 -7.91 21.47 15.12
CA ALA A 192 -7.12 20.61 16.02
C ALA A 192 -7.06 21.18 17.43
N LEU A 193 -6.85 22.49 17.57
CA LEU A 193 -6.83 23.20 18.86
C LEU A 193 -8.17 23.08 19.58
N SER A 194 -9.29 23.23 18.86
CA SER A 194 -10.63 23.09 19.43
C SER A 194 -10.99 21.67 19.86
N LEU A 195 -10.33 20.64 19.29
CA LEU A 195 -10.58 19.24 19.62
C LEU A 195 -9.67 18.71 20.74
N ALA A 196 -8.41 19.13 20.77
CA ALA A 196 -7.38 18.48 21.59
C ALA A 196 -6.67 19.43 22.56
N GLY A 197 -6.85 20.73 22.40
CA GLY A 197 -6.10 21.73 23.13
C GLY A 197 -4.66 21.90 22.63
N ARG A 198 -3.93 22.84 23.21
CA ARG A 198 -2.63 23.28 22.74
C ARG A 198 -1.53 22.23 22.88
N ASP A 199 -1.46 21.54 24.01
CA ASP A 199 -0.33 20.64 24.28
C ASP A 199 -0.28 19.47 23.31
N ILE A 200 -1.43 18.83 23.04
CA ILE A 200 -1.52 17.72 22.07
C ILE A 200 -1.27 18.25 20.68
N TYR A 201 -1.84 19.40 20.32
CA TYR A 201 -1.65 20.00 18.99
C TYR A 201 -0.17 20.28 18.73
N GLU A 202 0.51 21.05 19.59
CA GLU A 202 1.89 21.46 19.36
C GLU A 202 2.87 20.28 19.36
N LYS A 203 2.70 19.32 20.29
CA LYS A 203 3.64 18.21 20.44
C LYS A 203 3.40 17.05 19.45
N LEU A 204 2.15 16.74 19.15
CA LEU A 204 1.84 15.48 18.48
C LEU A 204 1.13 15.61 17.11
N VAL A 205 0.57 16.79 16.80
CA VAL A 205 -0.22 16.99 15.58
C VAL A 205 0.49 17.91 14.59
N LYS A 206 0.85 19.11 15.03
CA LYS A 206 1.31 20.21 14.19
C LYS A 206 2.46 19.82 13.27
N GLY A 207 3.65 19.59 13.80
CA GLY A 207 4.84 19.36 13.00
C GLY A 207 4.76 18.08 12.17
N TYR A 208 4.09 17.03 12.66
CA TYR A 208 3.83 15.82 11.89
C TYR A 208 2.94 16.11 10.68
N THR A 209 1.85 16.83 10.87
CA THR A 209 0.91 17.19 9.80
C THR A 209 1.56 18.13 8.79
N GLU A 210 2.28 19.15 9.25
CA GLU A 210 2.98 20.09 8.37
C GLU A 210 4.03 19.41 7.49
N LYS A 211 4.77 18.44 8.02
CA LYS A 211 5.68 17.59 7.22
C LYS A 211 4.93 16.77 6.18
N GLN A 212 3.88 16.08 6.63
CA GLN A 212 3.11 15.19 5.76
C GLN A 212 2.46 15.93 4.59
N TRP A 213 2.02 17.16 4.81
CA TRP A 213 1.33 17.95 3.80
C TRP A 213 2.24 18.97 3.08
N GLY A 214 3.45 19.25 3.62
CA GLY A 214 4.37 20.23 3.08
C GLY A 214 3.87 21.67 3.21
N ARG A 215 2.89 21.94 4.09
CA ARG A 215 2.22 23.25 4.30
C ARG A 215 1.96 23.48 5.78
N ASP A 216 1.87 24.73 6.18
CA ASP A 216 1.48 25.09 7.54
C ASP A 216 0.03 24.65 7.82
N CYS A 217 -0.25 24.25 9.06
CA CYS A 217 -1.59 23.83 9.47
C CYS A 217 -2.66 24.90 9.25
N LYS A 218 -2.28 26.19 9.25
CA LYS A 218 -3.16 27.31 8.93
C LYS A 218 -3.61 27.38 7.46
N GLU A 219 -2.85 26.76 6.58
CA GLU A 219 -3.14 26.72 5.13
C GLU A 219 -3.91 25.46 4.74
N LEU A 220 -4.04 24.51 5.67
CA LEU A 220 -4.70 23.23 5.44
C LEU A 220 -6.19 23.31 5.81
N PRO A 221 -7.10 22.72 5.02
CA PRO A 221 -8.52 22.70 5.33
C PRO A 221 -8.84 21.99 6.65
N ALA A 222 -9.78 22.51 7.42
CA ALA A 222 -10.23 21.95 8.69
C ALA A 222 -10.72 20.48 8.57
N PHE A 223 -11.31 20.10 7.44
CA PHE A 223 -11.85 18.75 7.24
C PHE A 223 -10.81 17.63 7.29
N ILE A 224 -9.51 17.91 7.10
CA ILE A 224 -8.43 16.94 7.19
C ILE A 224 -8.39 16.30 8.59
N ILE A 225 -8.74 17.07 9.63
CA ILE A 225 -8.75 16.61 11.00
C ILE A 225 -10.15 16.72 11.62
N ARG A 226 -11.14 16.09 11.00
CA ARG A 226 -12.53 16.10 11.51
C ARG A 226 -12.66 15.46 12.89
N ARG A 227 -11.79 14.51 13.23
CA ARG A 227 -11.76 13.78 14.49
C ARG A 227 -10.31 13.54 14.90
N LEU A 228 -9.98 13.77 16.13
CA LEU A 228 -8.80 13.23 16.77
C LEU A 228 -9.27 12.07 17.66
N PRO A 229 -8.91 10.83 17.36
CA PRO A 229 -9.35 9.70 18.16
C PRO A 229 -8.62 9.69 19.50
N MET A 230 -9.22 10.31 20.51
CA MET A 230 -8.75 10.29 21.90
C MET A 230 -9.44 9.16 22.65
N ARG A 231 -8.66 8.34 23.33
CA ARG A 231 -9.13 7.19 24.10
C ARG A 231 -8.84 7.42 25.58
N PHE A 232 -9.88 7.46 26.40
CA PHE A 232 -9.74 7.64 27.85
C PHE A 232 -9.61 6.29 28.59
N ILE A 233 -8.77 5.40 28.02
CA ILE A 233 -8.40 4.09 28.56
C ILE A 233 -6.89 3.87 28.38
N TYR A 234 -6.30 2.97 29.17
CA TYR A 234 -4.89 2.57 29.07
C TYR A 234 -4.76 1.43 28.04
N ASP A 235 -4.87 1.76 26.75
CA ASP A 235 -4.75 0.82 25.66
C ASP A 235 -3.89 1.41 24.53
N ASN A 236 -2.76 0.77 24.25
CA ASN A 236 -1.81 1.18 23.22
C ASN A 236 -2.07 0.49 21.86
N ASN A 237 -3.07 -0.38 21.75
CA ASN A 237 -3.42 -0.95 20.46
C ASN A 237 -3.92 0.16 19.52
N TYR A 238 -3.22 0.39 18.43
CA TYR A 238 -3.53 1.46 17.49
C TYR A 238 -4.89 1.26 16.80
N PHE A 239 -5.21 0.00 16.46
CA PHE A 239 -6.46 -0.33 15.79
C PHE A 239 -7.56 -0.73 16.79
N ASN A 240 -8.81 -0.51 16.40
CA ASN A 240 -9.98 -0.99 17.14
C ASN A 240 -10.56 -2.28 16.57
N ASP A 241 -9.90 -2.83 15.56
CA ASP A 241 -10.38 -4.00 14.84
C ASP A 241 -10.22 -5.27 15.66
N ARG A 242 -11.12 -6.22 15.39
CA ARG A 242 -11.15 -7.51 16.09
C ARG A 242 -9.94 -8.39 15.78
N TYR A 243 -9.43 -8.30 14.55
CA TYR A 243 -8.33 -9.09 14.05
C TYR A 243 -7.21 -8.18 13.57
N GLN A 244 -5.98 -8.54 13.87
CA GLN A 244 -4.80 -7.88 13.34
C GLN A 244 -3.60 -8.83 13.40
N GLY A 245 -2.59 -8.59 12.59
CA GLY A 245 -1.36 -9.36 12.56
C GLY A 245 -0.52 -9.08 11.33
N ILE A 246 0.61 -9.77 11.27
CA ILE A 246 1.52 -9.78 10.11
C ILE A 246 1.53 -11.20 9.57
N PRO A 247 1.44 -11.42 8.25
CA PRO A 247 1.57 -12.76 7.68
C PRO A 247 2.98 -13.28 7.90
N ILE A 248 3.09 -14.47 8.50
CA ILE A 248 4.37 -15.15 8.72
C ILE A 248 4.99 -15.46 7.36
N GLY A 249 6.26 -15.06 7.17
CA GLY A 249 6.96 -15.16 5.88
C GLY A 249 6.75 -13.97 4.93
N GLY A 250 6.00 -12.96 5.38
CA GLY A 250 5.80 -11.69 4.66
C GLY A 250 4.65 -11.68 3.66
N TYR A 251 4.29 -10.49 3.23
CA TYR A 251 3.15 -10.28 2.31
C TYR A 251 3.40 -10.79 0.89
N THR A 252 4.65 -10.83 0.45
CA THR A 252 4.98 -11.33 -0.90
C THR A 252 4.59 -12.79 -1.06
N GLU A 253 4.79 -13.61 0.00
CA GLU A 253 4.38 -15.02 -0.02
C GLU A 253 2.85 -15.17 -0.06
N LEU A 254 2.11 -14.35 0.68
CA LEU A 254 0.64 -14.31 0.61
C LEU A 254 0.17 -14.02 -0.82
N VAL A 255 0.75 -13.00 -1.47
CA VAL A 255 0.39 -12.64 -2.85
C VAL A 255 0.84 -13.73 -3.84
N SER A 256 1.99 -14.37 -3.60
CA SER A 256 2.46 -15.50 -4.41
C SER A 256 1.46 -16.67 -4.40
N LYS A 257 0.87 -16.98 -3.24
CA LYS A 257 -0.18 -18.00 -3.14
C LYS A 257 -1.49 -17.60 -3.82
N LEU A 258 -1.91 -16.35 -3.68
CA LEU A 258 -3.07 -15.82 -4.41
C LEU A 258 -2.90 -15.94 -5.92
N LEU A 259 -1.70 -15.71 -6.44
CA LEU A 259 -1.37 -15.78 -7.86
C LEU A 259 -0.94 -17.17 -8.32
N LEU A 260 -1.08 -18.21 -7.49
CA LEU A 260 -0.71 -19.61 -7.77
C LEU A 260 0.76 -19.81 -8.13
N LEU A 261 1.65 -18.95 -7.64
CA LEU A 261 3.10 -19.00 -7.91
C LEU A 261 3.87 -19.85 -6.90
N SER A 262 3.30 -20.11 -5.72
CA SER A 262 3.88 -20.96 -4.69
C SER A 262 3.65 -22.45 -4.98
N ALA A 263 4.60 -23.30 -4.57
CA ALA A 263 4.53 -24.74 -4.80
C ALA A 263 3.35 -25.41 -4.07
N ASP A 264 2.89 -24.81 -2.98
CA ASP A 264 1.76 -25.25 -2.15
C ASP A 264 0.45 -24.51 -2.44
N SER A 265 0.39 -23.76 -3.56
CA SER A 265 -0.83 -23.08 -3.99
C SER A 265 -1.94 -24.08 -4.31
N GLU A 266 -3.18 -23.70 -4.07
CA GLU A 266 -4.36 -24.49 -4.40
C GLU A 266 -4.52 -24.68 -5.92
N LYS A 267 -5.24 -25.73 -6.32
CA LYS A 267 -5.55 -25.98 -7.73
C LYS A 267 -6.92 -25.42 -8.04
N LEU A 268 -6.96 -24.49 -9.00
CA LEU A 268 -8.18 -23.86 -9.47
C LEU A 268 -8.64 -24.46 -10.82
N SER A 269 -9.86 -24.13 -11.22
CA SER A 269 -10.43 -24.58 -12.51
C SER A 269 -9.86 -23.83 -13.72
N GLY A 270 -9.55 -22.54 -13.54
CA GLY A 270 -8.88 -21.68 -14.52
C GLY A 270 -7.38 -21.54 -14.24
N THR A 271 -6.73 -20.67 -14.98
CA THR A 271 -5.28 -20.44 -14.92
C THR A 271 -4.94 -18.98 -14.62
N ILE A 272 -3.80 -18.76 -13.96
CA ILE A 272 -3.21 -17.45 -13.77
C ILE A 272 -1.80 -17.44 -14.36
N ALA A 273 -1.58 -16.59 -15.35
CA ALA A 273 -0.26 -16.27 -15.86
C ALA A 273 0.17 -14.91 -15.29
N VAL A 274 1.44 -14.75 -14.91
CA VAL A 274 1.96 -13.51 -14.35
C VAL A 274 3.20 -13.08 -15.12
N LYS A 275 3.24 -11.79 -15.52
CA LYS A 275 4.41 -11.16 -16.16
C LYS A 275 4.75 -9.89 -15.38
N THR A 276 5.91 -9.81 -14.78
CA THR A 276 6.47 -8.60 -14.13
C THR A 276 7.39 -7.84 -15.08
N SER A 277 7.75 -6.60 -14.75
CA SER A 277 8.52 -5.70 -15.62
C SER A 277 7.85 -5.46 -16.98
N VAL A 278 6.51 -5.41 -16.98
CA VAL A 278 5.69 -5.18 -18.17
C VAL A 278 4.82 -3.96 -17.97
N ASP A 279 5.11 -2.89 -18.71
CA ASP A 279 4.27 -1.69 -18.70
C ASP A 279 3.03 -1.92 -19.56
N TYR A 280 1.87 -1.50 -19.04
CA TYR A 280 0.59 -1.65 -19.72
C TYR A 280 0.56 -0.94 -21.09
N TYR A 281 1.09 0.27 -21.14
CA TYR A 281 1.05 1.10 -22.34
C TYR A 281 1.98 0.61 -23.46
N ASP A 282 3.03 -0.12 -23.08
CA ASP A 282 3.94 -0.78 -24.03
C ASP A 282 3.44 -2.17 -24.46
N PHE A 283 2.60 -2.80 -23.63
CA PHE A 283 2.16 -4.18 -23.82
C PHE A 283 0.86 -4.30 -24.61
N VAL A 284 -0.11 -3.40 -24.39
CA VAL A 284 -1.44 -3.46 -25.01
C VAL A 284 -1.48 -2.63 -26.29
N ASN A 285 -2.13 -3.15 -27.32
CA ASN A 285 -2.36 -2.39 -28.56
C ASN A 285 -3.35 -1.25 -28.29
N MET A 286 -2.91 -0.02 -28.51
CA MET A 286 -3.65 1.19 -28.15
C MET A 286 -4.31 1.85 -29.36
N SER A 287 -5.47 2.49 -29.14
CA SER A 287 -6.11 3.43 -30.08
C SER A 287 -6.17 4.79 -29.41
N GLY A 288 -5.17 5.65 -29.69
CA GLY A 288 -4.94 6.85 -28.91
C GLY A 288 -4.49 6.50 -27.47
N ASN A 289 -5.22 6.98 -26.46
CA ASN A 289 -4.88 6.76 -25.05
C ASN A 289 -5.63 5.58 -24.40
N VAL A 290 -6.50 4.89 -25.14
CA VAL A 290 -7.27 3.75 -24.63
C VAL A 290 -6.93 2.49 -25.44
N PRO A 291 -7.16 1.27 -24.90
CA PRO A 291 -6.88 0.04 -25.63
C PRO A 291 -7.76 -0.07 -26.87
N ALA A 292 -7.18 -0.57 -27.96
CA ALA A 292 -7.90 -0.84 -29.21
C ALA A 292 -8.77 -2.11 -29.07
N GLU A 293 -9.99 -2.06 -29.57
CA GLU A 293 -10.82 -3.27 -29.69
C GLU A 293 -10.58 -3.98 -31.03
N PRO A 294 -10.48 -5.30 -31.09
CA PRO A 294 -10.46 -6.22 -29.94
C PRO A 294 -9.18 -6.06 -29.10
N TYR A 295 -9.30 -6.25 -27.77
CA TYR A 295 -8.17 -6.06 -26.87
C TYR A 295 -7.10 -7.13 -27.12
N THR A 296 -5.91 -6.67 -27.51
CA THR A 296 -4.78 -7.57 -27.82
C THR A 296 -3.47 -6.97 -27.28
N SER A 297 -2.50 -7.84 -27.03
CA SER A 297 -1.13 -7.42 -26.74
C SER A 297 -0.32 -7.24 -28.02
N VAL A 298 0.80 -6.54 -27.93
CA VAL A 298 1.79 -6.42 -29.01
C VAL A 298 2.43 -7.77 -29.37
N THR A 299 2.30 -8.77 -28.48
CA THR A 299 2.79 -10.15 -28.68
C THR A 299 1.71 -11.10 -29.23
N GLY A 300 0.48 -10.61 -29.51
CA GLY A 300 -0.61 -11.38 -30.10
C GLY A 300 -1.60 -12.01 -29.10
N ASP A 301 -1.37 -11.92 -27.79
CA ASP A 301 -2.35 -12.37 -26.80
C ASP A 301 -3.65 -11.56 -26.92
N SER A 302 -4.81 -12.18 -26.66
CA SER A 302 -6.12 -11.51 -26.71
C SER A 302 -6.86 -11.60 -25.37
N PHE A 303 -7.66 -10.57 -25.07
CA PHE A 303 -8.37 -10.41 -23.80
C PHE A 303 -9.85 -10.08 -24.07
N GLU A 304 -10.76 -10.64 -23.25
CA GLU A 304 -12.18 -10.27 -23.31
C GLU A 304 -12.46 -9.01 -22.48
N LYS A 305 -11.85 -8.93 -21.29
CA LYS A 305 -11.98 -7.80 -20.37
C LYS A 305 -10.62 -7.37 -19.82
N ILE A 306 -10.54 -6.14 -19.37
CA ILE A 306 -9.37 -5.57 -18.69
C ILE A 306 -9.77 -5.10 -17.29
N LEU A 307 -9.06 -5.53 -16.25
CA LEU A 307 -9.08 -4.90 -14.94
C LEU A 307 -7.85 -3.99 -14.82
N PHE A 308 -8.07 -2.70 -14.70
CA PHE A 308 -7.00 -1.70 -14.54
C PHE A 308 -6.95 -1.19 -13.10
N THR A 309 -5.81 -1.37 -12.41
CA THR A 309 -5.62 -0.93 -11.03
C THR A 309 -4.68 0.28 -10.90
N GLY A 310 -4.24 0.84 -12.03
CA GLY A 310 -3.46 2.07 -12.09
C GLY A 310 -4.32 3.34 -11.96
N MET A 311 -3.72 4.50 -12.19
CA MET A 311 -4.41 5.79 -12.11
C MET A 311 -5.45 5.93 -13.23
N ILE A 312 -6.71 6.18 -12.87
CA ILE A 312 -7.81 6.29 -13.85
C ILE A 312 -7.62 7.48 -14.80
N ASP A 313 -7.08 8.58 -14.34
CA ASP A 313 -6.80 9.76 -15.15
C ASP A 313 -5.66 9.52 -16.16
N GLU A 314 -4.62 8.78 -15.76
CA GLU A 314 -3.54 8.33 -16.65
C GLU A 314 -4.09 7.40 -17.75
N PHE A 315 -4.98 6.45 -17.38
CA PHE A 315 -5.62 5.56 -18.34
C PHE A 315 -6.31 6.33 -19.48
N PHE A 316 -6.96 7.45 -19.17
CA PHE A 316 -7.60 8.31 -20.16
C PHE A 316 -6.68 9.43 -20.69
N GLY A 317 -5.36 9.31 -20.51
CA GLY A 317 -4.37 10.30 -21.00
C GLY A 317 -4.62 11.69 -20.43
N TYR A 318 -5.12 11.78 -19.18
CA TYR A 318 -5.42 13.03 -18.48
C TYR A 318 -6.41 13.96 -19.20
N LYS A 319 -7.25 13.41 -20.06
CA LYS A 319 -8.20 14.13 -20.94
C LYS A 319 -9.09 15.14 -20.20
N LEU A 320 -9.45 14.86 -18.94
CA LEU A 320 -10.31 15.73 -18.12
C LEU A 320 -9.53 16.55 -17.08
N GLY A 321 -8.22 16.35 -16.99
CA GLY A 321 -7.30 16.95 -16.02
C GLY A 321 -6.63 15.89 -15.15
N THR A 322 -5.66 16.33 -14.35
CA THR A 322 -4.84 15.45 -13.49
C THR A 322 -5.44 15.40 -12.09
N LEU A 323 -5.63 14.19 -11.57
CA LEU A 323 -5.93 13.92 -10.16
C LEU A 323 -4.67 14.10 -9.32
N GLU A 324 -4.82 14.60 -8.11
CA GLU A 324 -3.71 14.89 -7.22
C GLU A 324 -3.50 13.76 -6.22
N TYR A 325 -2.23 13.45 -5.96
CA TYR A 325 -1.80 12.40 -5.04
C TYR A 325 -0.75 12.92 -4.07
N ARG A 326 -0.45 12.15 -3.04
CA ARG A 326 0.75 12.29 -2.21
C ARG A 326 1.68 11.14 -2.49
N SER A 327 2.97 11.41 -2.41
CA SER A 327 4.02 10.41 -2.57
C SER A 327 4.82 10.24 -1.28
N LEU A 328 5.62 9.18 -1.24
CA LEU A 328 6.55 8.87 -0.15
C LEU A 328 7.90 8.48 -0.72
N ARG A 329 8.95 8.78 0.03
CA ARG A 329 10.31 8.33 -0.24
C ARG A 329 10.81 7.53 0.95
N PHE A 330 11.46 6.40 0.68
CA PHE A 330 11.97 5.48 1.69
C PHE A 330 13.49 5.37 1.60
N GLU A 331 14.15 5.39 2.76
CA GLU A 331 15.58 5.12 2.90
C GLU A 331 15.75 3.93 3.83
N THR A 332 16.13 2.79 3.26
CA THR A 332 16.33 1.54 4.00
C THR A 332 17.81 1.33 4.29
N GLU A 333 18.13 0.99 5.53
CA GLU A 333 19.47 0.77 6.04
C GLU A 333 19.56 -0.59 6.74
N GLU A 334 20.54 -1.40 6.34
CA GLU A 334 20.84 -2.67 7.00
C GLU A 334 21.90 -2.44 8.08
N LEU A 335 21.60 -2.87 9.30
CA LEU A 335 22.43 -2.67 10.50
C LEU A 335 22.84 -4.03 11.08
N PRO A 336 23.82 -4.74 10.50
CA PRO A 336 24.16 -6.12 10.90
C PRO A 336 24.71 -6.25 12.32
N GLU A 337 25.26 -5.16 12.88
CA GLU A 337 25.84 -5.14 14.22
C GLU A 337 24.90 -4.55 15.30
N VAL A 338 23.69 -4.13 14.92
CA VAL A 338 22.69 -3.55 15.84
C VAL A 338 21.53 -4.51 15.98
N ASP A 339 21.35 -5.11 17.15
CA ASP A 339 20.30 -6.10 17.38
C ASP A 339 18.91 -5.48 17.60
N ASN A 340 18.87 -4.25 18.12
CA ASN A 340 17.63 -3.53 18.39
C ASN A 340 17.92 -2.02 18.31
N TYR A 341 17.38 -1.36 17.31
CA TYR A 341 17.67 0.05 17.02
C TYR A 341 16.84 1.02 17.87
N GLN A 342 15.53 0.79 17.94
CA GLN A 342 14.60 1.70 18.59
C GLN A 342 13.59 1.03 19.55
N GLY A 343 13.62 -0.28 19.67
CA GLY A 343 12.78 -1.03 20.63
C GLY A 343 11.30 -1.12 20.26
N ASN A 344 10.91 -0.66 19.07
CA ASN A 344 9.54 -0.73 18.58
C ASN A 344 9.53 -0.80 17.04
N ALA A 345 8.51 -1.43 16.46
CA ALA A 345 8.39 -1.52 15.00
C ALA A 345 8.22 -0.15 14.34
N VAL A 346 7.46 0.77 14.95
CA VAL A 346 7.17 2.08 14.37
C VAL A 346 7.35 3.19 15.41
N VAL A 347 8.26 4.11 15.13
CA VAL A 347 8.48 5.33 15.90
C VAL A 347 8.22 6.53 15.00
N ASN A 348 7.23 7.35 15.36
CA ASN A 348 6.92 8.59 14.65
C ASN A 348 7.72 9.75 15.26
N TYR A 349 8.16 10.66 14.41
CA TYR A 349 8.86 11.89 14.79
C TYR A 349 7.96 13.07 14.48
N THR A 350 7.47 13.76 15.51
CA THR A 350 6.43 14.77 15.33
C THR A 350 6.97 16.19 15.15
N GLU A 351 8.24 16.45 15.45
CA GLU A 351 8.87 17.75 15.22
C GLU A 351 9.04 18.04 13.72
N ARG A 352 8.78 19.26 13.29
CA ARG A 352 8.87 19.72 11.89
C ARG A 352 10.30 19.65 11.36
N GLU A 353 11.27 19.90 12.21
CA GLU A 353 12.70 19.96 11.91
C GLU A 353 13.30 18.58 11.58
N ILE A 354 12.67 17.51 12.04
CA ILE A 354 13.05 16.14 11.69
C ILE A 354 12.48 15.83 10.30
N PRO A 355 13.30 15.55 9.26
CA PRO A 355 12.82 15.52 7.88
C PRO A 355 11.98 14.32 7.52
N PHE A 356 12.04 13.23 8.28
CA PHE A 356 11.22 12.04 8.11
C PHE A 356 10.03 12.02 9.08
N THR A 357 8.95 11.34 8.71
CA THR A 357 7.77 11.20 9.56
C THR A 357 7.90 10.06 10.55
N ARG A 358 8.60 8.98 10.18
CA ARG A 358 8.80 7.82 11.04
C ARG A 358 10.04 7.01 10.66
N ILE A 359 10.48 6.22 11.62
CA ILE A 359 11.41 5.11 11.40
C ILE A 359 10.65 3.79 11.64
N ILE A 360 10.82 2.86 10.73
CA ILE A 360 10.28 1.52 10.80
C ILE A 360 11.46 0.59 11.09
N GLU A 361 11.42 -0.18 12.16
CA GLU A 361 12.35 -1.28 12.44
C GLU A 361 11.65 -2.60 12.16
N HIS A 362 11.91 -3.18 11.00
CA HIS A 362 11.13 -4.28 10.44
C HIS A 362 11.18 -5.57 11.24
N LYS A 363 12.27 -5.81 11.95
CA LYS A 363 12.47 -6.99 12.77
C LYS A 363 11.35 -7.24 13.78
N HIS A 364 10.78 -6.17 14.33
CA HIS A 364 9.75 -6.26 15.37
C HIS A 364 8.40 -6.75 14.84
N PHE A 365 8.12 -6.68 13.55
CA PHE A 365 6.85 -7.15 12.99
C PHE A 365 6.65 -8.66 13.15
N GLU A 366 7.73 -9.43 13.06
CA GLU A 366 7.69 -10.89 13.20
C GLU A 366 8.45 -11.39 14.46
N TYR A 367 8.65 -10.51 15.45
CA TYR A 367 9.34 -10.82 16.71
C TYR A 367 10.75 -11.43 16.53
N GLY A 368 11.46 -10.99 15.50
CA GLY A 368 12.77 -11.51 15.13
C GLY A 368 13.83 -11.35 16.23
N THR A 369 14.57 -12.42 16.49
CA THR A 369 15.59 -12.49 17.55
C THR A 369 17.03 -12.65 17.03
N GLY A 370 17.22 -12.72 15.69
CA GLY A 370 18.53 -12.86 15.06
C GLY A 370 19.42 -11.63 15.27
N LYS A 371 20.71 -11.77 14.94
CA LYS A 371 21.63 -10.64 14.90
C LYS A 371 21.28 -9.67 13.78
N GLY A 372 21.57 -8.40 14.02
CA GLY A 372 21.31 -7.33 13.08
C GLY A 372 19.84 -6.92 13.01
N THR A 373 19.59 -5.77 12.44
CA THR A 373 18.26 -5.24 12.16
C THR A 373 18.23 -4.48 10.84
N VAL A 374 17.03 -4.17 10.35
CA VAL A 374 16.82 -3.33 9.17
C VAL A 374 15.84 -2.24 9.54
N ILE A 375 16.23 -1.01 9.26
CA ILE A 375 15.36 0.15 9.48
C ILE A 375 15.02 0.83 8.15
N THR A 376 13.85 1.47 8.10
CA THR A 376 13.46 2.34 6.99
C THR A 376 12.98 3.67 7.51
N ARG A 377 13.60 4.77 7.03
CA ARG A 377 13.11 6.14 7.24
C ARG A 377 12.11 6.50 6.16
N GLU A 378 10.93 6.95 6.56
CA GLU A 378 9.85 7.35 5.66
C GLU A 378 9.78 8.87 5.59
N TYR A 379 9.94 9.40 4.38
CA TYR A 379 9.88 10.83 4.08
C TYR A 379 8.61 11.15 3.30
N PRO A 380 7.87 12.19 3.67
CA PRO A 380 6.78 12.69 2.85
C PRO A 380 7.34 13.33 1.59
N ALA A 381 6.66 13.17 0.48
CA ALA A 381 7.03 13.77 -0.80
C ALA A 381 5.80 14.31 -1.54
N GLU A 382 5.99 15.41 -2.25
CA GLU A 382 5.00 15.85 -3.23
C GLU A 382 5.01 14.88 -4.40
N TRP A 383 3.81 14.49 -4.84
CA TRP A 383 3.68 13.71 -6.05
C TRP A 383 3.79 14.59 -7.29
N LYS A 384 4.55 14.13 -8.27
CA LYS A 384 4.64 14.72 -9.61
C LYS A 384 4.40 13.64 -10.64
N HIS A 385 4.06 14.02 -11.84
CA HIS A 385 3.94 13.11 -12.98
C HIS A 385 5.18 12.23 -13.10
N GLY A 386 4.98 10.91 -13.08
CA GLY A 386 6.05 9.91 -13.10
C GLY A 386 6.47 9.38 -11.73
N ASP A 387 6.07 10.05 -10.64
CA ASP A 387 6.30 9.54 -9.28
C ASP A 387 5.25 8.47 -8.92
N GLU A 388 5.60 7.58 -7.99
CA GLU A 388 4.66 6.59 -7.46
C GLU A 388 3.58 7.26 -6.61
N PRO A 389 2.28 7.12 -6.93
CA PRO A 389 1.18 7.65 -6.14
C PRO A 389 0.85 6.72 -4.98
N TYR A 390 0.93 7.23 -3.73
CA TYR A 390 0.58 6.44 -2.54
C TYR A 390 -0.81 6.74 -2.01
N TYR A 391 -1.21 8.00 -1.99
CA TYR A 391 -2.46 8.44 -1.39
C TYR A 391 -3.19 9.44 -2.29
N PRO A 392 -4.48 9.21 -2.62
CA PRO A 392 -5.32 10.20 -3.28
C PRO A 392 -5.61 11.37 -2.33
N MET A 393 -5.71 12.58 -2.86
CA MET A 393 -5.97 13.80 -2.07
C MET A 393 -7.38 13.85 -1.50
N ASN A 394 -8.37 13.29 -2.18
CA ASN A 394 -9.78 13.18 -1.76
C ASN A 394 -10.42 14.49 -1.29
N ASP A 395 -9.97 15.64 -1.78
CA ASP A 395 -10.66 16.92 -1.61
C ASP A 395 -11.83 17.08 -2.60
N ASP A 396 -12.64 18.11 -2.42
CA ASP A 396 -13.85 18.31 -3.23
C ASP A 396 -13.51 18.47 -4.73
N LYS A 397 -12.44 19.20 -5.07
CA LYS A 397 -11.96 19.42 -6.45
C LYS A 397 -11.62 18.09 -7.12
N ASN A 398 -10.82 17.26 -6.46
CA ASN A 398 -10.39 15.98 -6.99
C ASN A 398 -11.54 14.95 -7.02
N ASN A 399 -12.43 14.96 -6.04
CA ASN A 399 -13.62 14.12 -6.03
C ASN A 399 -14.58 14.45 -7.17
N GLU A 400 -14.76 15.73 -7.50
CA GLU A 400 -15.54 16.18 -8.66
C GLU A 400 -14.89 15.74 -9.99
N LEU A 401 -13.56 15.85 -10.09
CA LEU A 401 -12.83 15.38 -11.27
C LEU A 401 -12.92 13.86 -11.41
N PHE A 402 -12.77 13.11 -10.32
CA PHE A 402 -12.91 11.65 -10.32
C PHE A 402 -14.31 11.20 -10.76
N LYS A 403 -15.38 11.88 -10.34
CA LYS A 403 -16.75 11.62 -10.83
C LYS A 403 -16.84 11.72 -12.34
N LYS A 404 -16.19 12.73 -12.95
CA LYS A 404 -16.18 12.89 -14.42
C LYS A 404 -15.46 11.72 -15.10
N TYR A 405 -14.34 11.22 -14.54
CA TYR A 405 -13.66 10.04 -15.04
C TYR A 405 -14.52 8.76 -14.88
N THR A 406 -15.25 8.64 -13.79
CA THR A 406 -16.20 7.53 -13.58
C THR A 406 -17.34 7.56 -14.62
N GLU A 407 -17.85 8.74 -15.01
CA GLU A 407 -18.83 8.83 -16.10
C GLU A 407 -18.20 8.44 -17.44
N LEU A 408 -16.99 8.93 -17.73
CA LEU A 408 -16.26 8.58 -18.95
C LEU A 408 -15.99 7.07 -19.05
N SER A 409 -15.67 6.41 -17.93
CA SER A 409 -15.39 4.97 -17.92
C SER A 409 -16.58 4.10 -18.34
N LYS A 410 -17.81 4.59 -18.24
CA LYS A 410 -19.02 3.88 -18.68
C LYS A 410 -19.08 3.66 -20.21
N GLU A 411 -18.32 4.44 -20.98
CA GLU A 411 -18.17 4.24 -22.42
C GLU A 411 -17.36 2.96 -22.76
N TYR A 412 -16.69 2.36 -21.75
CA TYR A 412 -15.80 1.20 -21.88
C TYR A 412 -16.26 0.04 -20.98
N PRO A 413 -17.39 -0.63 -21.27
CA PRO A 413 -18.04 -1.59 -20.36
C PRO A 413 -17.21 -2.84 -20.09
N ASN A 414 -16.22 -3.15 -20.94
CA ASN A 414 -15.31 -4.28 -20.77
C ASN A 414 -14.01 -3.91 -20.04
N ILE A 415 -13.90 -2.66 -19.54
CA ILE A 415 -12.78 -2.19 -18.74
C ILE A 415 -13.26 -1.88 -17.34
N LEU A 416 -12.72 -2.61 -16.37
CA LEU A 416 -13.00 -2.47 -14.95
C LEU A 416 -11.89 -1.64 -14.29
N PHE A 417 -12.26 -0.73 -13.40
CA PHE A 417 -11.32 0.04 -12.60
C PHE A 417 -11.39 -0.43 -11.15
N GLY A 418 -10.23 -0.83 -10.60
CA GLY A 418 -10.14 -1.38 -9.25
C GLY A 418 -8.96 -0.85 -8.45
N GLY A 419 -9.01 -1.06 -7.13
CA GLY A 419 -7.95 -0.64 -6.22
C GLY A 419 -7.90 0.86 -5.93
N ARG A 420 -6.91 1.27 -5.12
CA ARG A 420 -6.79 2.64 -4.63
C ARG A 420 -6.73 3.69 -5.75
N LEU A 421 -5.98 3.41 -6.80
CA LEU A 421 -5.74 4.38 -7.88
C LEU A 421 -6.86 4.37 -8.91
N GLY A 422 -7.34 3.18 -9.31
CA GLY A 422 -8.43 3.04 -10.26
C GLY A 422 -9.77 3.56 -9.73
N GLN A 423 -9.98 3.49 -8.41
CA GLN A 423 -11.18 3.97 -7.73
C GLN A 423 -10.97 5.29 -6.98
N TYR A 424 -9.78 5.86 -7.05
CA TYR A 424 -9.39 7.10 -6.36
C TYR A 424 -9.83 7.15 -4.89
N LYS A 425 -9.58 6.05 -4.14
CA LYS A 425 -9.98 5.90 -2.73
C LYS A 425 -8.82 5.47 -1.86
N TYR A 426 -8.80 6.00 -0.65
CA TYR A 426 -7.90 5.53 0.38
C TYR A 426 -8.51 4.28 1.04
N TYR A 427 -7.99 3.12 0.69
CA TYR A 427 -8.39 1.83 1.27
C TYR A 427 -7.32 1.28 2.21
N ASN A 428 -7.72 0.73 3.33
CA ASN A 428 -6.93 -0.23 4.09
C ASN A 428 -6.89 -1.59 3.35
N MET A 429 -5.98 -2.48 3.73
CA MET A 429 -5.82 -3.77 3.05
C MET A 429 -7.09 -4.64 3.07
N ASP A 430 -7.82 -4.64 4.17
CA ASP A 430 -9.09 -5.36 4.31
C ASP A 430 -10.16 -4.83 3.35
N GLN A 431 -10.25 -3.51 3.21
CA GLN A 431 -11.16 -2.87 2.26
C GLN A 431 -10.76 -3.17 0.81
N VAL A 432 -9.45 -3.19 0.51
CA VAL A 432 -8.95 -3.62 -0.82
C VAL A 432 -9.42 -5.03 -1.15
N ILE A 433 -9.32 -5.95 -0.20
CA ILE A 433 -9.76 -7.34 -0.38
C ILE A 433 -11.28 -7.41 -0.54
N ARG A 434 -12.04 -6.71 0.32
CA ARG A 434 -13.50 -6.68 0.24
C ARG A 434 -13.98 -6.20 -1.14
N GLU A 435 -13.47 -5.07 -1.60
CA GLU A 435 -13.82 -4.50 -2.91
C GLU A 435 -13.42 -5.42 -4.07
N ALA A 436 -12.28 -6.11 -3.99
CA ALA A 436 -11.87 -7.08 -5.00
C ALA A 436 -12.79 -8.31 -5.03
N LEU A 437 -13.18 -8.83 -3.86
CA LEU A 437 -14.15 -9.95 -3.73
C LEU A 437 -15.54 -9.56 -4.26
N ASP A 438 -16.00 -8.36 -3.97
CA ASP A 438 -17.31 -7.88 -4.42
C ASP A 438 -17.31 -7.62 -5.93
N LEU A 439 -16.22 -7.05 -6.47
CA LEU A 439 -16.06 -6.88 -7.92
C LEU A 439 -16.00 -8.23 -8.64
N SER A 440 -15.30 -9.21 -8.08
CA SER A 440 -15.20 -10.54 -8.69
C SER A 440 -16.55 -11.25 -8.73
N LYS A 441 -17.35 -11.23 -7.64
CA LYS A 441 -18.71 -11.80 -7.60
C LYS A 441 -19.63 -11.25 -8.68
N ASN A 442 -19.48 -9.98 -9.03
CA ASN A 442 -20.28 -9.32 -10.07
C ASN A 442 -19.80 -9.60 -11.50
N ASN A 443 -18.66 -10.26 -11.67
CA ASN A 443 -18.00 -10.51 -12.96
C ASN A 443 -17.65 -11.99 -13.21
N ALA A 444 -18.04 -12.88 -12.31
CA ALA A 444 -17.82 -14.33 -12.36
C ALA A 444 -18.65 -15.02 -13.48
#